data_52c8dab43941440a620a48a79d410a71
#
_entry.id   52c8dab43941440a620a48a79d410a71
#
_cell.length_a   1.000
_cell.length_b   1.000
_cell.length_c   1.000
_cell.angle_alpha   90.00
_cell.angle_beta   90.00
_cell.angle_gamma   90.00
#
_symmetry.space_group_name_H-M   'P 1'
#
loop_
_entity.id
_entity.type
_entity.pdbx_description
1 polymer ?
#
loop_
_entity_poly.entity_id
_entity_poly.type
_entity_poly.pdbx_seq_one_letter_code
_entity_poly.pdbx_strand_id
1 'polypeptide(L)'
;MLEEEAVEEIVQLPVSLFGRGSLFLLHASGDSMTGAGIDDGDLVLIRKQEEAQNGDIVVAFVEGEGNTLKRYRMYGQTVFLHPENPKYRDIPLKDCKIQGVAISVIKQL
;
A
#
# COMPACT_ATOMS: atom_id res chain seq x y z
N MET A 1 0.26 -6.85 -15.04
CA MET A 1 1.52 -6.32 -14.65
C MET A 1 1.38 -5.23 -13.62
N LEU A 2 2.07 -5.31 -12.55
CA LEU A 2 1.84 -4.44 -11.42
C LEU A 2 3.06 -3.69 -10.96
N GLU A 3 3.80 -3.14 -11.82
CA GLU A 3 4.97 -2.37 -11.44
C GLU A 3 4.58 -1.00 -11.01
N GLU A 4 3.60 -0.92 -10.12
CA GLU A 4 3.04 0.35 -9.77
C GLU A 4 3.81 1.08 -8.71
N GLU A 5 4.56 0.33 -7.90
CA GLU A 5 5.25 0.95 -6.78
C GLU A 5 6.70 0.52 -6.74
N ALA A 6 7.53 1.41 -6.27
CA ALA A 6 8.92 1.12 -6.04
C ALA A 6 9.35 1.81 -4.77
N VAL A 7 10.17 1.11 -3.98
CA VAL A 7 10.69 1.71 -2.77
C VAL A 7 11.74 2.74 -3.15
N GLU A 8 11.55 3.99 -2.70
CA GLU A 8 12.47 5.07 -3.00
C GLU A 8 13.61 5.11 -2.00
N GLU A 9 13.26 5.16 -0.73
CA GLU A 9 14.28 5.26 0.30
C GLU A 9 13.64 5.02 1.65
N ILE A 10 14.47 4.72 2.63
CA ILE A 10 14.05 4.64 4.01
C ILE A 10 14.32 5.99 4.65
N VAL A 11 13.30 6.56 5.27
CA VAL A 11 13.37 7.89 5.83
C VAL A 11 13.21 7.80 7.34
N GLN A 12 14.05 8.54 8.07
CA GLN A 12 13.88 8.67 9.51
C GLN A 12 13.06 9.91 9.79
N LEU A 13 11.91 9.72 10.43
CA LEU A 13 11.00 10.80 10.74
C LEU A 13 10.71 10.80 12.24
N PRO A 14 10.31 11.96 12.79
CA PRO A 14 9.96 12.01 14.21
C PRO A 14 8.81 11.04 14.51
N VAL A 15 9.05 10.17 15.49
CA VAL A 15 8.06 9.18 15.88
C VAL A 15 6.76 9.85 16.33
N SER A 16 6.88 11.00 16.97
CA SER A 16 5.71 11.71 17.46
C SER A 16 4.75 12.15 16.35
N LEU A 17 5.23 12.25 15.11
CA LEU A 17 4.36 12.65 14.01
C LEU A 17 3.63 11.47 13.38
N PHE A 18 4.29 10.30 13.30
CA PHE A 18 3.74 9.19 12.53
C PHE A 18 3.64 7.89 13.30
N GLY A 19 4.01 7.89 14.56
CA GLY A 19 3.96 6.69 15.37
C GLY A 19 5.28 5.95 15.37
N ARG A 20 5.25 4.69 15.75
CA ARG A 20 6.46 3.91 15.93
C ARG A 20 6.75 3.07 14.70
N GLY A 21 7.98 2.59 14.63
CA GLY A 21 8.40 1.63 13.62
C GLY A 21 9.23 2.27 12.54
N SER A 22 9.72 1.42 11.66
CA SER A 22 10.50 1.87 10.51
C SER A 22 9.54 2.42 9.46
N LEU A 23 9.94 3.52 8.87
CA LEU A 23 9.15 4.19 7.85
C LEU A 23 9.94 4.21 6.56
N PHE A 24 9.24 4.11 5.44
CA PHE A 24 9.88 4.27 4.15
C PHE A 24 8.87 4.88 3.17
N LEU A 25 9.41 5.42 2.08
CA LEU A 25 8.60 6.04 1.05
C LEU A 25 8.55 5.15 -0.17
N LEU A 26 7.38 5.12 -0.79
CA LEU A 26 7.18 4.50 -2.09
C LEU A 26 6.72 5.55 -3.06
N HIS A 27 7.11 5.40 -4.32
CA HIS A 27 6.44 6.10 -5.40
C HIS A 27 5.31 5.24 -5.91
N ALA A 28 4.10 5.76 -5.89
CA ALA A 28 2.97 5.08 -6.51
C ALA A 28 3.05 5.29 -8.02
N SER A 29 2.74 4.26 -8.77
CA SER A 29 2.60 4.40 -10.21
C SER A 29 1.38 3.63 -10.66
N GLY A 30 0.74 4.10 -11.72
CA GLY A 30 -0.47 3.49 -12.20
C GLY A 30 -1.68 4.10 -11.52
N ASP A 31 -2.84 3.48 -11.74
CA ASP A 31 -4.09 4.08 -11.32
C ASP A 31 -4.97 3.15 -10.48
N SER A 32 -4.41 2.10 -9.92
CA SER A 32 -5.23 1.12 -9.20
C SER A 32 -5.81 1.64 -7.90
N MET A 33 -5.29 2.76 -7.39
CA MET A 33 -5.74 3.32 -6.11
C MET A 33 -6.25 4.75 -6.24
N THR A 34 -6.63 5.18 -7.44
CA THR A 34 -7.11 6.54 -7.65
C THR A 34 -8.37 6.86 -6.86
N GLY A 35 -9.23 5.86 -6.65
CA GLY A 35 -10.45 6.08 -5.85
C GLY A 35 -10.16 6.33 -4.38
N ALA A 36 -8.96 6.03 -3.91
CA ALA A 36 -8.54 6.32 -2.54
C ALA A 36 -7.69 7.59 -2.48
N GLY A 37 -7.56 8.31 -3.59
CA GLY A 37 -6.80 9.55 -3.62
C GLY A 37 -5.31 9.35 -3.79
N ILE A 38 -4.88 8.18 -4.24
CA ILE A 38 -3.46 7.91 -4.50
C ILE A 38 -3.29 7.83 -6.00
N ASP A 39 -2.60 8.81 -6.56
CA ASP A 39 -2.44 8.94 -7.99
C ASP A 39 -1.03 8.57 -8.42
N ASP A 40 -0.88 8.35 -9.71
CA ASP A 40 0.42 8.08 -10.29
C ASP A 40 1.41 9.18 -9.90
N GLY A 41 2.59 8.80 -9.41
CA GLY A 41 3.62 9.74 -9.03
C GLY A 41 3.56 10.22 -7.58
N ASP A 42 2.50 9.89 -6.86
CA ASP A 42 2.42 10.28 -5.46
C ASP A 42 3.46 9.54 -4.63
N LEU A 43 3.93 10.20 -3.58
CA LEU A 43 4.77 9.54 -2.59
C LEU A 43 3.87 9.05 -1.47
N VAL A 44 4.08 7.81 -1.06
CA VAL A 44 3.28 7.21 -0.01
C VAL A 44 4.21 6.81 1.13
N LEU A 45 3.89 7.28 2.31
CA LEU A 45 4.66 6.99 3.50
C LEU A 45 4.13 5.71 4.13
N ILE A 46 5.01 4.75 4.31
CA ILE A 46 4.65 3.40 4.75
C ILE A 46 5.30 3.12 6.09
N ARG A 47 4.52 2.60 7.04
CA ARG A 47 5.07 2.01 8.24
C ARG A 47 5.28 0.53 7.99
N LYS A 48 6.50 0.07 8.19
CA LYS A 48 6.83 -1.33 7.95
C LYS A 48 6.17 -2.19 9.02
N GLN A 49 5.32 -3.11 8.61
CA GLN A 49 4.70 -4.06 9.53
C GLN A 49 4.10 -5.18 8.70
N GLU A 50 3.87 -6.33 9.34
CA GLU A 50 3.37 -7.50 8.64
C GLU A 50 1.88 -7.72 8.84
N GLU A 51 1.26 -7.00 9.76
CA GLU A 51 -0.15 -7.13 10.05
C GLU A 51 -0.90 -5.88 9.66
N ALA A 52 -2.15 -6.06 9.29
CA ALA A 52 -2.99 -4.95 8.89
C ALA A 52 -4.40 -5.18 9.39
N GLN A 53 -5.19 -4.12 9.39
CA GLN A 53 -6.58 -4.16 9.81
C GLN A 53 -7.48 -3.87 8.63
N ASN A 54 -8.72 -4.33 8.73
CA ASN A 54 -9.71 -4.09 7.68
C ASN A 54 -9.80 -2.59 7.40
N GLY A 55 -9.64 -2.24 6.13
CA GLY A 55 -9.71 -0.85 5.71
C GLY A 55 -8.35 -0.18 5.54
N ASP A 56 -7.28 -0.77 6.06
CA ASP A 56 -5.95 -0.19 5.87
C ASP A 56 -5.56 -0.24 4.39
N ILE A 57 -4.79 0.76 3.96
CA ILE A 57 -4.11 0.68 2.68
C ILE A 57 -2.74 0.09 2.96
N VAL A 58 -2.42 -1.00 2.28
CA VAL A 58 -1.20 -1.75 2.55
C VAL A 58 -0.35 -1.81 1.30
N VAL A 59 0.96 -1.96 1.51
CA VAL A 59 1.83 -2.42 0.44
C VAL A 59 2.05 -3.91 0.66
N ALA A 60 1.80 -4.68 -0.39
CA ALA A 60 1.90 -6.13 -0.32
C ALA A 60 2.73 -6.63 -1.49
N PHE A 61 3.51 -7.66 -1.22
CA PHE A 61 4.22 -8.37 -2.28
C PHE A 61 3.31 -9.46 -2.82
N VAL A 62 3.10 -9.44 -4.12
CA VAL A 62 2.28 -10.44 -4.81
C VAL A 62 3.22 -11.27 -5.66
N GLU A 63 3.23 -12.57 -5.42
CA GLU A 63 4.14 -13.45 -6.13
C GLU A 63 3.93 -13.35 -7.63
N GLY A 64 5.01 -13.17 -8.36
CA GLY A 64 4.96 -13.02 -9.80
C GLY A 64 4.67 -11.63 -10.29
N GLU A 65 4.30 -10.71 -9.40
CA GLU A 65 3.90 -9.36 -9.80
C GLU A 65 4.65 -8.26 -9.08
N GLY A 66 5.21 -8.54 -7.89
CA GLY A 66 5.95 -7.53 -7.15
C GLY A 66 5.10 -6.82 -6.12
N ASN A 67 5.56 -5.66 -5.66
CA ASN A 67 4.87 -4.90 -4.64
C ASN A 67 3.74 -4.06 -5.23
N THR A 68 2.64 -3.97 -4.50
CA THR A 68 1.48 -3.20 -4.93
C THR A 68 0.81 -2.57 -3.73
N LEU A 69 0.13 -1.45 -3.95
CA LEU A 69 -0.71 -0.79 -2.94
C LEU A 69 -2.15 -1.18 -3.18
N LYS A 70 -2.82 -1.63 -2.13
CA LYS A 70 -4.23 -2.03 -2.21
C LYS A 70 -4.88 -1.81 -0.86
N ARG A 71 -6.21 -1.85 -0.85
CA ARG A 71 -6.97 -1.77 0.40
C ARG A 71 -7.14 -3.17 0.97
N TYR A 72 -6.80 -3.32 2.24
CA TYR A 72 -6.99 -4.57 2.97
C TYR A 72 -8.46 -4.68 3.30
N ARG A 73 -9.13 -5.68 2.76
CA ARG A 73 -10.56 -5.89 2.96
C ARG A 73 -10.83 -7.27 3.51
N MET A 74 -11.60 -7.32 4.59
CA MET A 74 -11.97 -8.57 5.21
C MET A 74 -13.47 -8.78 5.01
N TYR A 75 -13.82 -9.91 4.43
CA TYR A 75 -15.21 -10.32 4.25
C TYR A 75 -15.41 -11.61 5.03
N GLY A 76 -16.02 -11.51 6.21
CA GLY A 76 -16.06 -12.66 7.11
C GLY A 76 -14.66 -13.00 7.54
N GLN A 77 -14.21 -14.21 7.24
CA GLN A 77 -12.86 -14.66 7.59
C GLN A 77 -11.92 -14.64 6.39
N THR A 78 -12.38 -14.14 5.27
CA THR A 78 -11.57 -14.11 4.05
C THR A 78 -11.05 -12.70 3.82
N VAL A 79 -9.77 -12.59 3.47
CA VAL A 79 -9.14 -11.30 3.24
C VAL A 79 -8.74 -11.19 1.79
N PHE A 80 -9.03 -10.03 1.23
CA PHE A 80 -8.66 -9.68 -0.13
C PHE A 80 -7.93 -8.35 -0.13
N LEU A 81 -7.06 -8.18 -1.10
CA LEU A 81 -6.45 -6.89 -1.41
C LEU A 81 -7.30 -6.26 -2.49
N HIS A 82 -7.90 -5.13 -2.16
CA HIS A 82 -8.91 -4.50 -2.98
C HIS A 82 -8.37 -3.24 -3.65
N PRO A 83 -8.34 -3.18 -4.99
CA PRO A 83 -7.98 -1.95 -5.68
C PRO A 83 -9.13 -0.94 -5.56
N GLU A 84 -8.79 0.34 -5.45
CA GLU A 84 -9.80 1.39 -5.41
C GLU A 84 -9.98 1.96 -6.81
N ASN A 85 -10.28 1.05 -7.73
CA ASN A 85 -10.49 1.38 -9.13
C ASN A 85 -11.19 0.17 -9.77
N PRO A 86 -12.39 0.35 -10.32
CA PRO A 86 -13.16 -0.79 -10.85
C PRO A 86 -12.54 -1.48 -12.05
N LYS A 87 -11.50 -0.92 -12.63
CA LYS A 87 -10.79 -1.61 -13.72
C LYS A 87 -10.04 -2.84 -13.24
N TYR A 88 -9.78 -2.94 -11.95
CA TYR A 88 -8.91 -3.97 -11.39
C TYR A 88 -9.69 -4.89 -10.50
N ARG A 89 -9.18 -6.09 -10.28
CA ARG A 89 -9.83 -7.12 -9.48
C ARG A 89 -9.17 -7.28 -8.14
N ASP A 90 -9.95 -7.76 -7.18
CA ASP A 90 -9.43 -8.14 -5.88
C ASP A 90 -8.42 -9.26 -6.01
N ILE A 91 -7.45 -9.28 -5.09
CA ILE A 91 -6.41 -10.29 -5.05
C ILE A 91 -6.53 -11.02 -3.72
N PRO A 92 -6.68 -12.37 -3.73
CA PRO A 92 -6.75 -13.10 -2.47
C PRO A 92 -5.46 -12.94 -1.68
N LEU A 93 -5.58 -12.72 -0.37
CA LEU A 93 -4.42 -12.47 0.48
C LEU A 93 -3.47 -13.66 0.52
N LYS A 94 -3.97 -14.87 0.34
CA LYS A 94 -3.14 -16.07 0.43
C LYS A 94 -1.95 -16.05 -0.53
N ASP A 95 -2.04 -15.25 -1.58
CA ASP A 95 -0.97 -15.16 -2.56
C ASP A 95 -0.08 -13.96 -2.35
N CYS A 96 -0.19 -13.32 -1.19
CA CYS A 96 0.44 -12.03 -0.94
C CYS A 96 1.14 -12.02 0.40
N LYS A 97 2.08 -11.08 0.55
CA LYS A 97 2.74 -10.86 1.82
C LYS A 97 2.68 -9.37 2.13
N ILE A 98 2.11 -9.04 3.28
CA ILE A 98 2.01 -7.64 3.72
C ILE A 98 3.40 -7.14 4.08
N GLN A 99 3.78 -5.99 3.52
CA GLN A 99 5.08 -5.37 3.79
C GLN A 99 4.94 -4.16 4.71
N GLY A 100 3.78 -3.50 4.68
CA GLY A 100 3.57 -2.34 5.51
C GLY A 100 2.21 -1.72 5.28
N VAL A 101 1.95 -0.66 6.05
CA VAL A 101 0.67 0.04 6.02
C VAL A 101 0.93 1.50 5.66
N ALA A 102 0.15 2.03 4.72
CA ALA A 102 0.25 3.42 4.31
C ALA A 102 -0.30 4.32 5.40
N ILE A 103 0.46 5.34 5.77
CA ILE A 103 0.04 6.27 6.82
C ILE A 103 -0.12 7.70 6.30
N SER A 104 0.39 7.99 5.12
CA SER A 104 0.26 9.33 4.57
C SER A 104 0.56 9.31 3.08
N VAL A 105 -0.04 10.24 2.35
CA VAL A 105 0.23 10.45 0.94
C VAL A 105 0.75 11.86 0.77
N ILE A 106 1.85 12.00 0.04
CA ILE A 106 2.47 13.30 -0.19
C ILE A 106 2.32 13.61 -1.67
N LYS A 107 1.66 14.72 -1.95
CA LYS A 107 1.43 15.15 -3.33
C LYS A 107 2.25 16.38 -3.62
N GLN A 108 2.74 16.48 -4.84
CA GLN A 108 3.43 17.68 -5.28
C GLN A 108 2.43 18.70 -5.76
N LEU A 109 2.72 19.95 -5.52
CA LEU A 109 1.89 21.03 -6.01
C LEU A 109 2.12 21.27 -7.48
#